data_0964e263a8f06a260cab7ad1a3f61147
#
_entry.id   0964e263a8f06a260cab7ad1a3f61147
#
_cell.length_a   1.000
_cell.length_b   1.000
_cell.length_c   1.000
_cell.angle_alpha   90.00
_cell.angle_beta   90.00
_cell.angle_gamma   90.00
#
_symmetry.space_group_name_H-M   'P 1'
#
loop_
_entity.id
_entity.type
_entity.pdbx_description
1 polymer ?
#
loop_
_entity_poly.entity_id
_entity_poly.type
_entity_poly.pdbx_seq_one_letter_code
_entity_poly.pdbx_strand_id
1 'polypeptide(L)'
;SCNKYGKVRTIGLCHGEIHGEQQISEVLGIPREELDVICAGINHQTWYISVKHNGEDMIPKLLAGFEAHPKFSQEEKVRIDMLKRFGYYSTESNGHLSEYVAWYRKRPDEIKDWINLDNWINGETGGYLRVTREERNWFETDFPKILAEPAKKLDGSERSKEHASYIIESLETGRHYRGHFNIMNEGCITNLP
;
A
#
# COMPACT_ATOMS: atom_id res chain seq x y z
N SER A 1 -1.40 -19.22 -9.80
CA SER A 1 -2.32 -20.29 -10.26
C SER A 1 -3.04 -19.92 -11.54
N CYS A 2 -3.61 -18.72 -11.71
CA CYS A 2 -4.35 -18.34 -12.93
C CYS A 2 -3.51 -18.46 -14.20
N ASN A 3 -2.29 -17.94 -14.22
CA ASN A 3 -1.39 -18.05 -15.38
C ASN A 3 -0.90 -19.48 -15.64
N LYS A 4 -0.81 -20.31 -14.59
CA LYS A 4 -0.36 -21.70 -14.71
C LYS A 4 -1.44 -22.64 -15.23
N TYR A 5 -2.68 -22.44 -14.81
CA TYR A 5 -3.78 -23.37 -15.08
C TYR A 5 -4.89 -22.77 -15.97
N GLY A 6 -4.91 -21.44 -16.12
CA GLY A 6 -5.86 -20.74 -16.97
C GLY A 6 -5.29 -20.42 -18.34
N LYS A 7 -6.18 -20.11 -19.29
CA LYS A 7 -5.82 -19.63 -20.63
C LYS A 7 -5.85 -18.11 -20.77
N VAL A 8 -6.20 -17.41 -19.68
CA VAL A 8 -6.31 -15.95 -19.65
C VAL A 8 -5.03 -15.35 -19.11
N ARG A 9 -4.51 -14.32 -19.79
CA ARG A 9 -3.41 -13.52 -19.27
C ARG A 9 -3.85 -12.82 -17.98
N THR A 10 -3.07 -12.98 -16.93
CA THR A 10 -3.41 -12.46 -15.60
C THR A 10 -2.22 -11.69 -15.05
N ILE A 11 -2.49 -10.52 -14.51
CA ILE A 11 -1.56 -9.72 -13.70
C ILE A 11 -2.17 -9.47 -12.34
N GLY A 12 -1.34 -9.36 -11.31
CA GLY A 12 -1.81 -9.00 -9.97
C GLY A 12 -1.73 -7.49 -9.76
N LEU A 13 -2.68 -6.97 -9.03
CA LEU A 13 -2.77 -5.57 -8.65
C LEU A 13 -2.76 -5.43 -7.13
N CYS A 14 -2.17 -4.35 -6.63
CA CYS A 14 -2.23 -3.96 -5.23
C CYS A 14 -2.35 -2.43 -5.15
N HIS A 15 -3.02 -1.92 -4.13
CA HIS A 15 -3.20 -0.48 -3.91
C HIS A 15 -2.09 0.14 -3.06
N GLY A 16 -1.26 -0.67 -2.42
CA GLY A 16 -0.24 -0.22 -1.47
C GLY A 16 0.69 0.84 -2.06
N GLU A 17 1.11 0.66 -3.32
CA GLU A 17 2.00 1.62 -3.97
C GLU A 17 1.31 2.96 -4.25
N ILE A 18 0.02 2.96 -4.63
CA ILE A 18 -0.73 4.21 -4.87
C ILE A 18 -0.85 5.02 -3.58
N HIS A 19 -1.18 4.36 -2.47
CA HIS A 19 -1.31 5.02 -1.18
C HIS A 19 0.04 5.56 -0.68
N GLY A 20 1.11 4.79 -0.82
CA GLY A 20 2.44 5.24 -0.45
C GLY A 20 2.95 6.39 -1.31
N GLU A 21 2.69 6.39 -2.62
CA GLU A 21 2.98 7.53 -3.49
C GLU A 21 2.23 8.80 -3.07
N GLN A 22 0.96 8.68 -2.66
CA GLN A 22 0.19 9.82 -2.14
C GLN A 22 0.83 10.38 -0.86
N GLN A 23 1.26 9.51 0.06
CA GLN A 23 1.95 9.94 1.27
C GLN A 23 3.31 10.60 0.96
N ILE A 24 4.07 10.04 0.03
CA ILE A 24 5.34 10.63 -0.44
C ILE A 24 5.10 12.00 -1.06
N SER A 25 4.10 12.12 -1.91
CA SER A 25 3.68 13.39 -2.52
C SER A 25 3.33 14.45 -1.46
N GLU A 26 2.55 14.06 -0.45
CA GLU A 26 2.15 14.95 0.64
C GLU A 26 3.35 15.41 1.49
N VAL A 27 4.23 14.46 1.85
CA VAL A 27 5.43 14.73 2.65
C VAL A 27 6.42 15.63 1.93
N LEU A 28 6.58 15.46 0.63
CA LEU A 28 7.49 16.27 -0.19
C LEU A 28 6.86 17.59 -0.65
N GLY A 29 5.52 17.73 -0.58
CA GLY A 29 4.80 18.86 -1.16
C GLY A 29 4.90 18.89 -2.68
N ILE A 30 5.06 17.76 -3.35
CA ILE A 30 5.22 17.62 -4.80
C ILE A 30 4.00 16.88 -5.34
N PRO A 31 3.31 17.36 -6.39
CA PRO A 31 2.22 16.64 -7.03
C PRO A 31 2.64 15.24 -7.45
N ARG A 32 1.78 14.25 -7.21
CA ARG A 32 2.08 12.84 -7.52
C ARG A 32 2.47 12.62 -8.98
N GLU A 33 1.84 13.35 -9.87
CA GLU A 33 2.04 13.29 -11.32
C GLU A 33 3.43 13.75 -11.76
N GLU A 34 4.12 14.49 -10.90
CA GLU A 34 5.50 14.97 -11.12
C GLU A 34 6.55 14.04 -10.52
N LEU A 35 6.14 13.01 -9.79
CA LEU A 35 7.04 12.03 -9.22
C LEU A 35 7.27 10.86 -10.21
N ASP A 36 8.52 10.54 -10.46
CA ASP A 36 8.93 9.31 -11.15
C ASP A 36 9.32 8.26 -10.11
N VAL A 37 8.45 7.27 -9.93
CA VAL A 37 8.55 6.29 -8.85
C VAL A 37 8.78 4.90 -9.44
N ILE A 38 9.68 4.13 -8.82
CA ILE A 38 9.90 2.71 -9.10
C ILE A 38 9.80 1.93 -7.80
N CYS A 39 8.93 0.92 -7.81
CA CYS A 39 8.80 -0.03 -6.73
C CYS A 39 9.33 -1.41 -7.16
N ALA A 40 10.00 -2.11 -6.25
CA ALA A 40 10.47 -3.47 -6.48
C ALA A 40 10.35 -4.32 -5.21
N GLY A 41 10.11 -5.63 -5.41
CA GLY A 41 9.95 -6.60 -4.34
C GLY A 41 8.90 -7.65 -4.71
N ILE A 42 8.38 -8.32 -3.71
CA ILE A 42 7.25 -9.25 -3.84
C ILE A 42 5.98 -8.60 -3.31
N ASN A 43 4.82 -9.12 -3.69
CA ASN A 43 3.52 -8.60 -3.23
C ASN A 43 3.47 -8.52 -1.69
N HIS A 44 3.06 -7.38 -1.16
CA HIS A 44 3.06 -7.00 0.25
C HIS A 44 4.44 -6.92 0.94
N GLN A 45 5.52 -7.01 0.16
CA GLN A 45 6.91 -6.75 0.58
C GLN A 45 7.65 -6.02 -0.54
N THR A 46 7.10 -4.90 -0.95
CA THR A 46 7.61 -4.04 -2.03
C THR A 46 8.10 -2.73 -1.44
N TRP A 47 9.12 -2.15 -2.06
CA TRP A 47 9.84 -0.98 -1.58
C TRP A 47 9.95 0.06 -2.66
N TYR A 48 9.88 1.34 -2.31
CA TYR A 48 10.19 2.46 -3.20
C TYR A 48 11.71 2.54 -3.37
N ILE A 49 12.21 1.93 -4.43
CA ILE A 49 13.66 1.88 -4.73
C ILE A 49 14.15 3.11 -5.50
N SER A 50 13.25 3.86 -6.10
CA SER A 50 13.54 5.13 -6.74
C SER A 50 12.33 6.05 -6.57
N VAL A 51 12.59 7.27 -6.13
CA VAL A 51 11.61 8.37 -6.08
C VAL A 51 12.33 9.60 -6.61
N LYS A 52 11.94 10.08 -7.79
CA LYS A 52 12.58 11.23 -8.44
C LYS A 52 11.59 12.33 -8.75
N HIS A 53 12.06 13.57 -8.68
CA HIS A 53 11.37 14.75 -9.17
C HIS A 53 12.33 15.55 -10.04
N ASN A 54 11.95 15.79 -11.30
CA ASN A 54 12.81 16.45 -12.30
C ASN A 54 14.22 15.84 -12.40
N GLY A 55 14.32 14.52 -12.21
CA GLY A 55 15.59 13.78 -12.25
C GLY A 55 16.39 13.76 -10.95
N GLU A 56 16.03 14.59 -9.96
CA GLU A 56 16.65 14.59 -8.62
C GLU A 56 16.10 13.46 -7.76
N ASP A 57 16.98 12.76 -7.04
CA ASP A 57 16.59 11.71 -6.08
C ASP A 57 15.98 12.33 -4.81
N MET A 58 14.73 11.94 -4.51
CA MET A 58 13.98 12.41 -3.35
C MET A 58 14.07 11.47 -2.13
N ILE A 59 14.59 10.26 -2.28
CA ILE A 59 14.70 9.30 -1.16
C ILE A 59 15.40 9.90 0.04
N PRO A 60 16.51 10.64 -0.08
CA PRO A 60 17.18 11.27 1.07
C PRO A 60 16.33 12.25 1.87
N LYS A 61 15.29 12.82 1.24
CA LYS A 61 14.39 13.80 1.89
C LYS A 61 13.21 13.15 2.60
N LEU A 62 12.91 11.87 2.30
CA LEU A 62 11.72 11.19 2.79
C LEU A 62 11.72 11.04 4.32
N LEU A 63 12.85 10.61 4.90
CA LEU A 63 12.91 10.37 6.35
C LEU A 63 12.58 11.63 7.16
N ALA A 64 13.26 12.73 6.87
CA ALA A 64 13.02 13.99 7.54
C ALA A 64 11.58 14.51 7.31
N GLY A 65 11.06 14.32 6.10
CA GLY A 65 9.70 14.70 5.77
C GLY A 65 8.65 13.90 6.56
N PHE A 66 8.79 12.58 6.61
CA PHE A 66 7.88 11.73 7.38
C PHE A 66 7.97 11.97 8.90
N GLU A 67 9.17 12.15 9.44
CA GLU A 67 9.37 12.45 10.87
C GLU A 67 8.78 13.82 11.25
N ALA A 68 8.81 14.80 10.35
CA ALA A 68 8.22 16.12 10.57
C ALA A 68 6.71 16.20 10.32
N HIS A 69 6.14 15.23 9.61
CA HIS A 69 4.73 15.28 9.23
C HIS A 69 3.81 15.01 10.43
N PRO A 70 2.83 15.89 10.75
CA PRO A 70 2.05 15.81 11.99
C PRO A 70 1.23 14.53 12.13
N LYS A 71 0.75 13.97 11.02
CA LYS A 71 -0.04 12.74 10.98
C LYS A 71 0.85 11.52 10.83
N PHE A 72 1.68 11.48 9.80
CA PHE A 72 2.43 10.28 9.44
C PHE A 72 3.51 9.91 10.46
N SER A 73 4.10 10.89 11.17
CA SER A 73 5.01 10.61 12.27
C SER A 73 4.38 9.76 13.38
N GLN A 74 3.07 9.77 13.51
CA GLN A 74 2.33 8.98 14.51
C GLN A 74 1.72 7.70 13.93
N GLU A 75 1.28 7.73 12.70
CA GLU A 75 0.57 6.61 12.07
C GLU A 75 1.49 5.64 11.34
N GLU A 76 2.67 6.09 10.87
CA GLU A 76 3.57 5.30 10.01
C GLU A 76 4.89 4.91 10.71
N LYS A 77 4.85 4.69 12.00
CA LYS A 77 6.04 4.46 12.86
C LYS A 77 6.90 3.27 12.40
N VAL A 78 6.27 2.16 12.02
CA VAL A 78 6.97 0.97 11.50
C VAL A 78 7.64 1.28 10.18
N ARG A 79 6.94 1.94 9.27
CA ARG A 79 7.46 2.30 7.94
C ARG A 79 8.58 3.33 8.04
N ILE A 80 8.47 4.30 8.96
CA ILE A 80 9.52 5.29 9.25
C ILE A 80 10.75 4.61 9.85
N ASP A 81 10.57 3.70 10.81
CA ASP A 81 11.69 2.95 11.41
C ASP A 81 12.40 2.08 10.35
N MET A 82 11.65 1.44 9.45
CA MET A 82 12.22 0.70 8.33
C MET A 82 12.97 1.60 7.35
N LEU A 83 12.38 2.76 7.00
CA LEU A 83 13.05 3.76 6.17
C LEU A 83 14.37 4.23 6.80
N LYS A 84 14.36 4.49 8.10
CA LYS A 84 15.56 4.89 8.86
C LYS A 84 16.65 3.82 8.87
N ARG A 85 16.28 2.53 8.99
CA ARG A 85 17.22 1.41 9.08
C ARG A 85 17.76 0.97 7.72
N PHE A 86 16.93 0.96 6.71
CA PHE A 86 17.24 0.35 5.41
C PHE A 86 17.30 1.34 4.25
N GLY A 87 16.90 2.60 4.47
CA GLY A 87 16.96 3.64 3.45
C GLY A 87 15.81 3.61 2.43
N TYR A 88 14.84 2.70 2.58
CA TYR A 88 13.73 2.55 1.64
C TYR A 88 12.38 2.57 2.35
N TYR A 89 11.41 3.26 1.75
CA TYR A 89 10.04 3.30 2.24
C TYR A 89 9.25 2.12 1.69
N SER A 90 8.44 1.47 2.54
CA SER A 90 7.62 0.33 2.14
C SER A 90 6.34 0.78 1.44
N THR A 91 5.85 -0.01 0.48
CA THR A 91 4.53 0.18 -0.12
C THR A 91 3.40 -0.33 0.78
N GLU A 92 3.73 -1.21 1.74
CA GLU A 92 2.73 -1.83 2.60
C GLU A 92 2.31 -0.90 3.74
N SER A 93 1.10 -1.07 4.26
CA SER A 93 0.61 -0.31 5.41
C SER A 93 1.44 -0.54 6.67
N ASN A 94 1.38 0.40 7.60
CA ASN A 94 2.12 0.34 8.86
C ASN A 94 1.86 -0.96 9.64
N GLY A 95 0.59 -1.36 9.76
CA GLY A 95 0.19 -2.56 10.47
C GLY A 95 0.66 -3.84 9.77
N HIS A 96 0.41 -3.98 8.48
CA HIS A 96 0.83 -5.16 7.71
C HIS A 96 2.34 -5.31 7.65
N LEU A 97 3.10 -4.23 7.47
CA LEU A 97 4.55 -4.31 7.51
C LEU A 97 5.06 -4.85 8.84
N SER A 98 4.40 -4.50 9.96
CA SER A 98 4.74 -5.05 11.28
C SER A 98 4.51 -6.55 11.41
N GLU A 99 3.65 -7.15 10.59
CA GLU A 99 3.43 -8.60 10.57
C GLU A 99 4.57 -9.34 9.88
N TYR A 100 5.14 -8.74 8.84
CA TYR A 100 6.26 -9.34 8.09
C TYR A 100 7.60 -9.16 8.78
N VAL A 101 7.71 -8.18 9.69
CA VAL A 101 8.94 -7.88 10.41
C VAL A 101 8.78 -8.24 11.88
N ALA A 102 9.22 -9.45 12.22
CA ALA A 102 8.92 -10.10 13.50
C ALA A 102 9.25 -9.30 14.76
N TRP A 103 10.25 -8.44 14.75
CA TRP A 103 10.66 -7.71 15.97
C TRP A 103 9.63 -6.70 16.46
N TYR A 104 8.73 -6.17 15.61
CA TYR A 104 7.66 -5.26 16.03
C TYR A 104 6.54 -5.94 16.83
N ARG A 105 6.46 -7.28 16.76
CA ARG A 105 5.40 -8.07 17.39
C ARG A 105 5.88 -9.04 18.44
N LYS A 106 7.18 -9.02 18.77
CA LYS A 106 7.74 -9.93 19.78
C LYS A 106 7.27 -9.64 21.20
N ARG A 107 6.93 -8.40 21.49
CA ARG A 107 6.54 -7.93 22.82
C ARG A 107 5.11 -7.37 22.75
N PRO A 108 4.12 -8.12 23.26
CA PRO A 108 2.72 -7.73 23.15
C PRO A 108 2.39 -6.38 23.78
N ASP A 109 3.10 -5.98 24.82
CA ASP A 109 2.97 -4.70 25.52
C ASP A 109 3.48 -3.51 24.68
N GLU A 110 4.44 -3.73 23.79
CA GLU A 110 5.03 -2.71 22.92
C GLU A 110 4.29 -2.55 21.58
N ILE A 111 3.40 -3.48 21.20
CA ILE A 111 2.71 -3.43 19.89
C ILE A 111 1.98 -2.10 19.69
N LYS A 112 1.31 -1.60 20.72
CA LYS A 112 0.59 -0.32 20.69
C LYS A 112 1.46 0.90 20.42
N ASP A 113 2.77 0.79 20.66
CA ASP A 113 3.71 1.88 20.42
C ASP A 113 4.04 2.02 18.93
N TRP A 114 3.82 0.94 18.16
CA TRP A 114 4.10 0.83 16.74
C TRP A 114 2.88 0.93 15.84
N ILE A 115 1.75 0.38 16.26
CA ILE A 115 0.50 0.32 15.49
C ILE A 115 -0.69 0.79 16.30
N ASN A 116 -1.63 1.45 15.64
CA ASN A 116 -2.90 1.81 16.24
C ASN A 116 -3.82 0.58 16.27
N LEU A 117 -4.01 0.00 17.45
CA LEU A 117 -4.83 -1.20 17.64
C LEU A 117 -6.34 -0.94 17.45
N ASP A 118 -6.77 0.30 17.50
CA ASP A 118 -8.18 0.68 17.31
C ASP A 118 -8.54 0.98 15.87
N ASN A 119 -7.54 1.23 15.04
CA ASN A 119 -7.72 1.52 13.62
C ASN A 119 -7.65 0.23 12.81
N TRP A 120 -8.79 -0.28 12.37
CA TRP A 120 -8.84 -1.46 11.52
C TRP A 120 -9.12 -1.15 10.04
N ILE A 121 -9.47 0.09 9.75
CA ILE A 121 -9.62 0.59 8.40
C ILE A 121 -8.23 0.88 7.82
N ASN A 122 -8.03 0.69 6.55
CA ASN A 122 -6.76 0.86 5.83
C ASN A 122 -5.69 -0.22 6.11
N GLY A 123 -6.13 -1.44 6.43
CA GLY A 123 -5.21 -2.57 6.57
C GLY A 123 -4.38 -2.58 7.86
N GLU A 124 -4.76 -1.81 8.88
CA GLU A 124 -4.13 -1.90 10.19
C GLU A 124 -4.53 -3.19 10.89
N THR A 125 -3.54 -4.00 11.22
CA THR A 125 -3.73 -5.33 11.80
C THR A 125 -4.34 -5.31 13.19
N GLY A 126 -4.27 -4.19 13.90
CA GLY A 126 -4.95 -3.99 15.18
C GLY A 126 -6.43 -4.28 15.11
N GLY A 127 -7.07 -3.97 13.98
CA GLY A 127 -8.47 -4.28 13.76
C GLY A 127 -8.78 -5.77 13.72
N TYR A 128 -7.94 -6.58 13.10
CA TYR A 128 -8.09 -8.04 13.10
C TYR A 128 -7.95 -8.62 14.50
N LEU A 129 -6.97 -8.17 15.27
CA LEU A 129 -6.78 -8.60 16.65
C LEU A 129 -7.98 -8.25 17.51
N ARG A 130 -8.58 -7.08 17.32
CA ARG A 130 -9.78 -6.66 18.03
C ARG A 130 -10.98 -7.52 17.65
N VAL A 131 -11.22 -7.72 16.37
CA VAL A 131 -12.33 -8.55 15.87
C VAL A 131 -12.24 -9.98 16.38
N THR A 132 -11.06 -10.58 16.40
CA THR A 132 -10.85 -11.94 16.90
C THR A 132 -11.00 -12.03 18.42
N ARG A 133 -10.58 -11.01 19.18
CA ARG A 133 -10.76 -10.98 20.66
C ARG A 133 -12.18 -10.75 21.10
N GLU A 134 -12.93 -9.98 20.33
CA GLU A 134 -14.34 -9.68 20.61
C GLU A 134 -15.28 -10.80 20.11
N GLU A 135 -14.72 -11.89 19.54
CA GLU A 135 -15.49 -12.97 18.90
C GLU A 135 -16.50 -12.44 17.88
N ARG A 136 -16.20 -11.30 17.28
CA ARG A 136 -17.11 -10.57 16.40
C ARG A 136 -17.08 -11.16 15.01
N ASN A 137 -18.22 -11.65 14.56
CA ASN A 137 -18.40 -12.07 13.19
C ASN A 137 -18.75 -10.86 12.30
N TRP A 138 -17.79 -10.36 11.55
CA TRP A 138 -17.97 -9.21 10.67
C TRP A 138 -19.10 -9.41 9.64
N PHE A 139 -19.27 -10.60 9.12
CA PHE A 139 -20.36 -10.90 8.19
C PHE A 139 -21.75 -10.79 8.81
N GLU A 140 -21.87 -11.09 10.09
CA GLU A 140 -23.15 -10.99 10.81
C GLU A 140 -23.40 -9.58 11.35
N THR A 141 -22.35 -8.88 11.78
CA THR A 141 -22.50 -7.63 12.53
C THR A 141 -22.33 -6.38 11.68
N ASP A 142 -21.38 -6.37 10.73
CA ASP A 142 -20.98 -5.16 9.99
C ASP A 142 -21.41 -5.21 8.51
N PHE A 143 -21.26 -6.34 7.87
CA PHE A 143 -21.60 -6.49 6.46
C PHE A 143 -23.08 -6.15 6.15
N PRO A 144 -24.08 -6.56 6.95
CA PRO A 144 -25.46 -6.14 6.73
C PRO A 144 -25.66 -4.62 6.80
N LYS A 145 -24.90 -3.92 7.64
CA LYS A 145 -24.95 -2.45 7.73
C LYS A 145 -24.40 -1.79 6.47
N ILE A 146 -23.29 -2.31 5.95
CA ILE A 146 -22.71 -1.84 4.70
C ILE A 146 -23.67 -2.05 3.52
N LEU A 147 -24.32 -3.20 3.46
CA LEU A 147 -25.33 -3.49 2.43
C LEU A 147 -26.58 -2.61 2.53
N ALA A 148 -26.93 -2.17 3.74
CA ALA A 148 -28.07 -1.28 3.98
C ALA A 148 -27.76 0.19 3.66
N GLU A 149 -26.47 0.56 3.50
CA GLU A 149 -26.10 1.91 3.08
C GLU A 149 -26.61 2.18 1.64
N PRO A 150 -27.25 3.34 1.42
CA PRO A 150 -27.69 3.67 0.07
C PRO A 150 -26.46 3.75 -0.85
N ALA A 151 -26.56 3.09 -1.99
CA ALA A 151 -25.52 3.16 -3.02
C ALA A 151 -25.20 4.64 -3.32
N LYS A 152 -23.92 5.01 -3.17
CA LYS A 152 -23.47 6.35 -3.57
C LYS A 152 -23.80 6.51 -5.06
N LYS A 153 -24.58 7.51 -5.39
CA LYS A 153 -24.78 7.89 -6.80
C LYS A 153 -23.42 8.35 -7.33
N LEU A 154 -22.86 7.53 -8.18
CA LEU A 154 -21.71 7.94 -8.97
C LEU A 154 -22.26 8.92 -10.01
N ASP A 155 -21.90 10.18 -9.91
CA ASP A 155 -22.32 11.21 -10.87
C ASP A 155 -21.51 11.15 -12.19
N GLY A 156 -20.50 10.27 -12.24
CA GLY A 156 -19.64 10.10 -13.40
C GLY A 156 -18.64 11.23 -13.61
N SER A 157 -18.60 12.23 -12.73
CA SER A 157 -17.71 13.38 -12.85
C SER A 157 -16.28 13.07 -12.42
N GLU A 158 -16.11 12.12 -11.53
CA GLU A 158 -14.80 11.69 -11.05
C GLU A 158 -14.41 10.32 -11.59
N ARG A 159 -13.25 10.25 -12.22
CA ARG A 159 -12.66 8.99 -12.61
C ARG A 159 -12.14 8.25 -11.39
N SER A 160 -12.38 6.94 -11.32
CA SER A 160 -11.74 6.08 -10.33
C SER A 160 -10.21 6.17 -10.44
N LYS A 161 -9.53 6.29 -9.32
CA LYS A 161 -8.05 6.25 -9.25
C LYS A 161 -7.50 4.82 -9.31
N GLU A 162 -8.38 3.84 -9.41
CA GLU A 162 -8.05 2.41 -9.46
C GLU A 162 -7.41 2.01 -10.79
N HIS A 163 -6.47 1.11 -10.74
CA HIS A 163 -5.76 0.58 -11.92
C HIS A 163 -6.69 0.08 -13.02
N ALA A 164 -7.79 -0.58 -12.66
CA ALA A 164 -8.68 -1.22 -13.62
C ALA A 164 -9.21 -0.26 -14.68
N SER A 165 -9.60 0.96 -14.30
CA SER A 165 -10.14 1.95 -15.25
C SER A 165 -9.10 2.41 -16.28
N TYR A 166 -7.84 2.51 -15.88
CA TYR A 166 -6.73 2.90 -16.75
C TYR A 166 -6.29 1.75 -17.66
N ILE A 167 -6.32 0.52 -17.14
CA ILE A 167 -6.01 -0.69 -17.91
C ILE A 167 -7.06 -0.88 -19.02
N ILE A 168 -8.33 -0.75 -18.70
CA ILE A 168 -9.41 -0.85 -19.69
C ILE A 168 -9.25 0.23 -20.76
N GLU A 169 -9.03 1.48 -20.38
CA GLU A 169 -8.77 2.56 -21.35
C GLU A 169 -7.57 2.25 -22.24
N SER A 170 -6.48 1.76 -21.66
CA SER A 170 -5.27 1.40 -22.39
C SER A 170 -5.54 0.31 -23.45
N LEU A 171 -6.31 -0.71 -23.09
CA LEU A 171 -6.68 -1.79 -23.99
C LEU A 171 -7.60 -1.32 -25.12
N GLU A 172 -8.57 -0.46 -24.81
CA GLU A 172 -9.56 0.03 -25.78
C GLU A 172 -8.99 1.10 -26.72
N THR A 173 -8.10 1.95 -26.23
CA THR A 173 -7.64 3.13 -26.98
C THR A 173 -6.20 3.02 -27.49
N GLY A 174 -5.41 2.04 -27.00
CA GLY A 174 -3.99 1.93 -27.26
C GLY A 174 -3.15 2.96 -26.50
N ARG A 175 -3.74 3.76 -25.60
CA ARG A 175 -2.99 4.69 -24.76
C ARG A 175 -2.15 3.92 -23.75
N HIS A 176 -0.85 4.21 -23.68
CA HIS A 176 0.00 3.57 -22.68
C HIS A 176 -0.39 3.96 -21.25
N TYR A 177 -0.51 2.95 -20.40
CA TYR A 177 -0.64 3.11 -18.95
C TYR A 177 0.59 2.53 -18.27
N ARG A 178 1.22 3.31 -17.37
CA ARG A 178 2.33 2.89 -16.52
C ARG A 178 1.83 2.68 -15.09
N GLY A 179 2.17 1.56 -14.50
CA GLY A 179 1.83 1.23 -13.11
C GLY A 179 2.73 0.11 -12.61
N HIS A 180 2.57 -0.25 -11.35
CA HIS A 180 3.28 -1.36 -10.73
C HIS A 180 2.38 -2.60 -10.70
N PHE A 181 2.88 -3.70 -11.21
CA PHE A 181 2.11 -4.93 -11.39
C PHE A 181 2.86 -6.13 -10.84
N ASN A 182 2.12 -7.06 -10.25
CA ASN A 182 2.65 -8.37 -9.87
C ASN A 182 2.62 -9.28 -11.11
N ILE A 183 3.78 -9.65 -11.57
CA ILE A 183 3.99 -10.53 -12.73
C ILE A 183 4.75 -11.79 -12.31
N MET A 184 4.82 -12.78 -13.18
CA MET A 184 5.67 -13.95 -12.96
C MET A 184 7.14 -13.53 -12.85
N ASN A 185 7.84 -14.12 -11.90
CA ASN A 185 9.24 -13.74 -11.62
C ASN A 185 10.18 -14.02 -12.79
N GLU A 186 10.07 -15.17 -13.48
CA GLU A 186 10.90 -15.61 -14.61
C GLU A 186 12.41 -15.38 -14.39
N GLY A 187 12.87 -15.45 -13.15
CA GLY A 187 14.27 -15.24 -12.77
C GLY A 187 14.70 -13.78 -12.57
N CYS A 188 13.79 -12.82 -12.65
CA CYS A 188 14.09 -11.39 -12.39
C CYS A 188 14.61 -11.15 -10.97
N ILE A 189 14.07 -11.88 -10.00
CA ILE A 189 14.54 -11.87 -8.60
C ILE A 189 15.16 -13.22 -8.31
N THR A 190 16.47 -13.24 -8.01
CA THR A 190 17.23 -14.47 -7.74
C THR A 190 16.67 -15.20 -6.51
N ASN A 191 16.56 -16.54 -6.61
CA ASN A 191 16.08 -17.42 -5.55
C ASN A 191 14.61 -17.21 -5.13
N LEU A 192 13.81 -16.54 -5.94
CA LEU A 192 12.37 -16.46 -5.76
C LEU A 192 11.67 -17.42 -6.72
N PRO A 193 10.74 -18.27 -6.23
CA PRO A 193 10.02 -19.24 -7.07
C PRO A 193 9.09 -18.57 -8.10
#